data_1f15d2577333ed7f1e1b4aa5c80f07bf
#
_entry.id   1f15d2577333ed7f1e1b4aa5c80f07bf
#
_cell.length_a   1.000
_cell.length_b   1.000
_cell.length_c   1.000
_cell.angle_alpha   90.00
_cell.angle_beta   90.00
_cell.angle_gamma   90.00
#
_symmetry.space_group_name_H-M   'P 1'
#
loop_
_entity.id
_entity.type
_entity.pdbx_description
1 polymer ?
#
loop_
_entity_poly.entity_id
_entity_poly.type
_entity_poly.pdbx_seq_one_letter_code
_entity_poly.pdbx_strand_id
1 'polypeptide(L)'
;MDLVLRDVRVVDGTGGASYRADVGVTAGRISGIRREAGGARLSGARVLDAAGLALAPGFIDMHAHSDLALLRDPDHSAKAAQGVTLEVIGQDGLSYAPVDDATLAQVRQAITGWNGDGSGIDFDWRTVGEYLDRLDHGFDGRGIAVNAAYLIPQGTVRMYAVGWDDRPATDAELAHMKRLVAESMEQGAVGLSSGLTYTPGMYANDSELTELCRVVAGYDGYYCPHHRSYGAGALQAYEEMVTLTQRAGCALHLAHATMNFGVNKGRAPELLALLDTALDAGADISLDTYPYTPGCTTLVAMLPSWASEGGPDAILERLRDESAAET
;
A
#
# COMPACT_ATOMS: atom_id res chain seq x y z
N MET A 1 5.41 23.82 27.18
CA MET A 1 5.05 22.60 26.45
C MET A 1 3.59 22.31 26.72
N ASP A 2 2.89 21.76 25.74
CA ASP A 2 1.45 21.45 25.89
C ASP A 2 1.28 20.15 26.70
N LEU A 3 2.19 19.19 26.47
CA LEU A 3 2.23 17.89 27.13
C LEU A 3 3.66 17.54 27.52
N VAL A 4 3.81 16.94 28.70
CA VAL A 4 5.06 16.30 29.14
C VAL A 4 4.75 14.87 29.58
N LEU A 5 5.46 13.89 29.03
CA LEU A 5 5.51 12.52 29.49
C LEU A 5 6.71 12.38 30.42
N ARG A 6 6.47 12.08 31.70
CA ARG A 6 7.52 11.95 32.71
C ARG A 6 7.99 10.52 32.87
N ASP A 7 9.31 10.37 32.98
CA ASP A 7 9.95 9.11 33.39
C ASP A 7 9.62 7.94 32.47
N VAL A 8 9.47 8.21 31.16
CA VAL A 8 9.12 7.20 30.17
C VAL A 8 10.37 6.50 29.65
N ARG A 9 10.29 5.21 29.35
CA ARG A 9 11.34 4.49 28.63
C ARG A 9 11.19 4.76 27.14
N VAL A 10 12.09 5.55 26.57
CA VAL A 10 12.10 5.90 25.15
C VAL A 10 12.75 4.79 24.34
N VAL A 11 12.02 4.34 23.29
CA VAL A 11 12.49 3.46 22.21
C VAL A 11 12.35 4.28 20.93
N ASP A 12 13.44 4.89 20.48
CA ASP A 12 13.40 5.96 19.46
C ASP A 12 13.48 5.46 18.01
N GLY A 13 13.53 4.16 17.79
CA GLY A 13 13.58 3.55 16.45
C GLY A 13 14.95 3.60 15.76
N THR A 14 15.99 4.14 16.42
CA THR A 14 17.34 4.25 15.83
C THR A 14 18.15 2.95 15.88
N GLY A 15 17.61 1.87 16.48
CA GLY A 15 18.35 0.63 16.77
C GLY A 15 19.22 0.72 18.00
N GLY A 16 19.32 1.89 18.65
CA GLY A 16 20.06 2.09 19.89
C GLY A 16 19.33 1.52 21.11
N ALA A 17 20.06 1.41 22.25
CA ALA A 17 19.47 0.98 23.51
C ALA A 17 18.41 1.99 23.98
N SER A 18 17.28 1.48 24.51
CA SER A 18 16.26 2.32 25.14
C SER A 18 16.80 3.05 26.35
N TYR A 19 16.28 4.22 26.65
CA TYR A 19 16.70 5.06 27.77
C TYR A 19 15.49 5.72 28.45
N ARG A 20 15.65 6.11 29.73
CA ARG A 20 14.62 6.86 30.47
C ARG A 20 14.77 8.36 30.20
N ALA A 21 13.63 9.03 30.00
CA ALA A 21 13.60 10.47 29.77
C ALA A 21 12.25 11.08 30.16
N ASP A 22 12.24 12.41 30.38
CA ASP A 22 11.06 13.22 30.22
C ASP A 22 10.97 13.65 28.75
N VAL A 23 9.79 13.53 28.13
CA VAL A 23 9.56 13.94 26.74
C VAL A 23 8.47 15.01 26.71
N GLY A 24 8.79 16.15 26.11
CA GLY A 24 7.91 17.30 25.98
C GLY A 24 7.41 17.50 24.56
N VAL A 25 6.13 17.82 24.43
CA VAL A 25 5.46 18.09 23.15
C VAL A 25 4.94 19.52 23.16
N THR A 26 5.11 20.22 22.04
CA THR A 26 4.56 21.54 21.77
C THR A 26 4.01 21.58 20.35
N ALA A 27 2.76 22.04 20.18
CA ALA A 27 2.10 22.11 18.86
C ALA A 27 2.21 20.79 18.05
N GLY A 28 1.95 19.66 18.71
CA GLY A 28 1.96 18.34 18.09
C GLY A 28 3.36 17.77 17.76
N ARG A 29 4.43 18.46 18.13
CA ARG A 29 5.82 18.04 17.86
C ARG A 29 6.60 17.80 19.14
N ILE A 30 7.50 16.80 19.13
CA ILE A 30 8.47 16.61 20.21
C ILE A 30 9.40 17.80 20.24
N SER A 31 9.30 18.61 21.31
CA SER A 31 10.07 19.85 21.48
C SER A 31 11.20 19.74 22.50
N GLY A 32 11.30 18.61 23.21
CA GLY A 32 12.40 18.36 24.12
C GLY A 32 12.42 16.94 24.63
N ILE A 33 13.62 16.36 24.74
CA ILE A 33 13.87 15.07 25.39
C ILE A 33 14.94 15.30 26.44
N ARG A 34 14.62 15.01 27.68
CA ARG A 34 15.57 15.15 28.80
C ARG A 34 15.81 13.79 29.44
N ARG A 35 16.99 13.26 29.24
CA ARG A 35 17.48 12.04 29.91
C ARG A 35 17.77 12.34 31.38
N GLU A 36 17.51 11.36 32.27
CA GLU A 36 17.83 11.47 33.67
C GLU A 36 19.35 11.64 33.87
N ALA A 37 19.78 12.86 34.18
CA ALA A 37 21.02 13.15 34.89
C ALA A 37 21.05 14.64 35.29
N GLY A 38 20.47 14.96 36.46
CA GLY A 38 20.82 16.17 37.22
C GLY A 38 20.33 17.52 36.71
N GLY A 39 19.31 17.59 35.85
CA GLY A 39 18.73 18.86 35.38
C GLY A 39 17.29 19.10 35.82
N ALA A 40 16.80 20.36 35.73
CA ALA A 40 15.39 20.67 36.02
C ALA A 40 14.46 19.86 35.10
N ARG A 41 13.43 19.22 35.68
CA ARG A 41 12.44 18.46 34.92
C ARG A 41 11.70 19.33 33.90
N LEU A 42 11.24 18.74 32.80
CA LEU A 42 10.41 19.43 31.83
C LEU A 42 9.07 19.82 32.48
N SER A 43 8.52 20.98 32.10
CA SER A 43 7.25 21.49 32.56
C SER A 43 6.32 21.76 31.36
N GLY A 44 5.02 21.56 31.55
CA GLY A 44 4.00 21.78 30.52
C GLY A 44 2.61 21.97 31.13
N ALA A 45 1.66 22.35 30.29
CA ALA A 45 0.27 22.55 30.69
C ALA A 45 -0.38 21.24 31.19
N ARG A 46 -0.03 20.13 30.57
CA ARG A 46 -0.43 18.78 30.97
C ARG A 46 0.82 17.94 31.22
N VAL A 47 0.85 17.24 32.33
CA VAL A 47 1.95 16.34 32.70
C VAL A 47 1.36 14.96 33.00
N LEU A 48 1.85 13.95 32.29
CA LEU A 48 1.49 12.56 32.53
C LEU A 48 2.68 11.84 33.15
N ASP A 49 2.44 11.16 34.26
CA ASP A 49 3.41 10.22 34.82
C ASP A 49 3.39 8.97 33.93
N ALA A 50 4.51 8.69 33.27
CA ALA A 50 4.68 7.57 32.36
C ALA A 50 5.71 6.55 32.92
N ALA A 51 5.97 6.58 34.22
CA ALA A 51 6.86 5.63 34.87
C ALA A 51 6.42 4.17 34.58
N GLY A 52 7.35 3.36 34.11
CA GLY A 52 7.09 1.96 33.74
C GLY A 52 6.50 1.76 32.34
N LEU A 53 6.12 2.83 31.63
CA LEU A 53 5.65 2.77 30.25
C LEU A 53 6.79 2.96 29.26
N ALA A 54 6.60 2.49 28.02
CA ALA A 54 7.48 2.76 26.89
C ALA A 54 6.83 3.80 25.96
N LEU A 55 7.65 4.70 25.44
CA LEU A 55 7.31 5.60 24.34
C LEU A 55 8.10 5.17 23.10
N ALA A 56 7.40 4.86 22.03
CA ALA A 56 7.96 4.52 20.74
C ALA A 56 7.26 5.34 19.64
N PRO A 57 7.83 5.43 18.41
CA PRO A 57 7.08 5.85 17.25
C PRO A 57 5.81 5.01 17.10
N GLY A 58 4.73 5.61 16.61
CA GLY A 58 3.54 4.86 16.25
C GLY A 58 3.83 3.83 15.15
N PHE A 59 3.10 2.73 15.15
CA PHE A 59 3.26 1.71 14.11
C PHE A 59 2.75 2.21 12.77
N ILE A 60 3.45 1.82 11.71
CA ILE A 60 3.06 2.02 10.32
C ILE A 60 2.60 0.67 9.79
N ASP A 61 1.33 0.56 9.41
CA ASP A 61 0.84 -0.59 8.67
C ASP A 61 1.12 -0.37 7.18
N MET A 62 2.13 -1.06 6.67
CA MET A 62 2.60 -0.88 5.29
C MET A 62 1.70 -1.54 4.25
N HIS A 63 0.72 -2.38 4.67
CA HIS A 63 -0.14 -3.11 3.77
C HIS A 63 -1.57 -3.19 4.30
N ALA A 64 -2.41 -2.24 3.93
CA ALA A 64 -3.79 -2.17 4.37
C ALA A 64 -4.77 -2.00 3.20
N HIS A 65 -5.90 -2.71 3.27
CA HIS A 65 -7.05 -2.55 2.36
C HIS A 65 -8.17 -1.79 3.06
N SER A 66 -7.82 -0.71 3.76
CA SER A 66 -8.74 0.10 4.54
C SER A 66 -9.40 1.23 3.74
N ASP A 67 -9.26 1.25 2.42
CA ASP A 67 -9.70 2.34 1.53
C ASP A 67 -11.14 2.80 1.78
N LEU A 68 -12.09 1.88 1.92
CA LEU A 68 -13.45 2.22 2.29
C LEU A 68 -13.73 2.12 3.80
N ALA A 69 -12.95 1.34 4.53
CA ALA A 69 -13.13 1.20 5.98
C ALA A 69 -12.89 2.53 6.71
N LEU A 70 -11.87 3.29 6.30
CA LEU A 70 -11.57 4.62 6.81
C LEU A 70 -12.72 5.63 6.60
N LEU A 71 -13.47 5.47 5.50
CA LEU A 71 -14.63 6.31 5.20
C LEU A 71 -15.89 5.91 5.99
N ARG A 72 -16.00 4.63 6.37
CA ARG A 72 -17.12 4.12 7.18
C ARG A 72 -16.93 4.33 8.68
N ASP A 73 -15.71 4.12 9.15
CA ASP A 73 -15.29 4.26 10.54
C ASP A 73 -14.06 5.18 10.63
N PRO A 74 -14.24 6.50 10.58
CA PRO A 74 -13.12 7.45 10.60
C PRO A 74 -12.33 7.41 11.92
N ASP A 75 -12.89 6.92 13.02
CA ASP A 75 -12.17 6.74 14.26
C ASP A 75 -11.21 5.54 14.22
N HIS A 76 -11.45 4.59 13.32
CA HIS A 76 -10.60 3.44 13.02
C HIS A 76 -10.03 2.76 14.26
N SER A 77 -10.90 2.57 15.25
CA SER A 77 -10.54 2.21 16.63
C SER A 77 -9.77 0.90 16.73
N ALA A 78 -10.02 -0.05 15.84
CA ALA A 78 -9.33 -1.34 15.81
C ALA A 78 -7.81 -1.20 15.55
N LYS A 79 -7.41 -0.26 14.71
CA LYS A 79 -6.00 0.02 14.40
C LYS A 79 -5.39 0.98 15.43
N ALA A 80 -6.09 2.08 15.73
CA ALA A 80 -5.62 3.07 16.70
C ALA A 80 -5.36 2.46 18.08
N ALA A 81 -6.23 1.54 18.57
CA ALA A 81 -6.05 0.85 19.83
C ALA A 81 -4.83 -0.09 19.88
N GLN A 82 -4.30 -0.49 18.73
CA GLN A 82 -3.08 -1.27 18.62
C GLN A 82 -1.82 -0.40 18.44
N GLY A 83 -1.97 0.93 18.44
CA GLY A 83 -0.86 1.86 18.27
C GLY A 83 -0.46 2.11 16.81
N VAL A 84 -1.28 1.70 15.83
CA VAL A 84 -1.10 2.09 14.44
C VAL A 84 -1.46 3.56 14.30
N THR A 85 -0.58 4.34 13.70
CA THR A 85 -0.73 5.79 13.50
C THR A 85 -0.71 6.20 12.04
N LEU A 86 -0.33 5.28 11.15
CA LEU A 86 -0.34 5.46 9.70
C LEU A 86 -0.64 4.12 9.03
N GLU A 87 -1.47 4.13 8.00
CA GLU A 87 -1.70 3.01 7.08
C GLU A 87 -1.31 3.40 5.66
N VAL A 88 -0.70 2.47 4.94
CA VAL A 88 -0.46 2.60 3.50
C VAL A 88 -1.56 1.83 2.77
N ILE A 89 -2.42 2.57 2.08
CA ILE A 89 -3.60 2.08 1.36
C ILE A 89 -3.44 2.22 -0.16
N GLY A 90 -4.42 1.77 -0.95
CA GLY A 90 -4.30 1.69 -2.40
C GLY A 90 -3.43 0.52 -2.84
N GLN A 91 -3.41 -0.56 -2.07
CA GLN A 91 -2.58 -1.75 -2.26
C GLN A 91 -3.04 -2.63 -3.44
N ASP A 92 -2.14 -3.50 -3.87
CA ASP A 92 -2.40 -4.58 -4.83
C ASP A 92 -3.00 -4.11 -6.18
N GLY A 93 -2.72 -2.86 -6.55
CA GLY A 93 -3.05 -2.30 -7.85
C GLY A 93 -4.53 -1.99 -8.11
N LEU A 94 -5.40 -2.13 -7.12
CA LEU A 94 -6.84 -1.86 -7.27
C LEU A 94 -7.36 -1.00 -6.11
N SER A 95 -7.81 0.21 -6.40
CA SER A 95 -8.42 1.15 -5.47
C SER A 95 -9.26 2.18 -6.22
N TYR A 96 -9.76 3.20 -5.52
CA TYR A 96 -10.86 4.07 -5.94
C TYR A 96 -10.43 5.44 -6.47
N ALA A 97 -9.12 5.66 -6.70
CA ALA A 97 -8.57 6.88 -7.31
C ALA A 97 -7.20 6.61 -7.97
N PRO A 98 -6.86 7.23 -9.14
CA PRO A 98 -7.73 8.09 -9.95
C PRO A 98 -8.73 7.28 -10.77
N VAL A 99 -9.92 7.81 -11.00
CA VAL A 99 -11.00 7.15 -11.73
C VAL A 99 -11.87 8.15 -12.51
N ASP A 100 -12.55 7.68 -13.54
CA ASP A 100 -13.78 8.31 -14.06
C ASP A 100 -15.02 7.54 -13.58
N ASP A 101 -16.20 7.93 -13.99
CA ASP A 101 -17.46 7.30 -13.57
C ASP A 101 -17.53 5.83 -14.00
N ALA A 102 -17.04 5.51 -15.20
CA ALA A 102 -17.06 4.15 -15.74
C ALA A 102 -16.06 3.27 -15.01
N THR A 103 -14.84 3.76 -14.80
CA THR A 103 -13.78 3.04 -14.06
C THR A 103 -14.18 2.83 -12.59
N LEU A 104 -14.80 3.86 -11.96
CA LEU A 104 -15.29 3.73 -10.59
C LEU A 104 -16.34 2.61 -10.45
N ALA A 105 -17.29 2.54 -11.38
CA ALA A 105 -18.30 1.49 -11.36
C ALA A 105 -17.67 0.10 -11.49
N GLN A 106 -16.67 -0.05 -12.36
CA GLN A 106 -15.97 -1.30 -12.62
C GLN A 106 -15.09 -1.73 -11.42
N VAL A 107 -14.31 -0.81 -10.86
CA VAL A 107 -13.44 -1.14 -9.72
C VAL A 107 -14.25 -1.50 -8.48
N ARG A 108 -15.38 -0.82 -8.22
CA ARG A 108 -16.30 -1.16 -7.14
C ARG A 108 -16.82 -2.59 -7.27
N GLN A 109 -17.15 -3.02 -8.47
CA GLN A 109 -17.58 -4.40 -8.73
C GLN A 109 -16.42 -5.38 -8.55
N ALA A 110 -15.24 -5.07 -9.10
CA ALA A 110 -14.09 -5.97 -9.11
C ALA A 110 -13.55 -6.29 -7.71
N ILE A 111 -13.55 -5.32 -6.78
CA ILE A 111 -12.96 -5.48 -5.44
C ILE A 111 -13.98 -5.47 -4.30
N THR A 112 -15.25 -5.70 -4.60
CA THR A 112 -16.30 -5.86 -3.57
C THR A 112 -15.94 -6.92 -2.53
N GLY A 113 -15.24 -7.99 -2.93
CA GLY A 113 -14.79 -9.04 -2.02
C GLY A 113 -13.75 -8.58 -0.99
N TRP A 114 -12.99 -7.52 -1.25
CA TRP A 114 -12.01 -6.94 -0.31
C TRP A 114 -12.62 -5.86 0.57
N ASN A 115 -13.28 -4.88 -0.06
CA ASN A 115 -13.65 -3.63 0.58
C ASN A 115 -15.16 -3.53 0.87
N GLY A 116 -15.95 -4.55 0.48
CA GLY A 116 -17.40 -4.50 0.50
C GLY A 116 -17.97 -3.65 -0.66
N ASP A 117 -19.29 -3.52 -0.70
CA ASP A 117 -20.03 -2.91 -1.80
C ASP A 117 -20.00 -1.36 -1.83
N GLY A 118 -19.41 -0.74 -0.82
CA GLY A 118 -19.39 0.72 -0.69
C GLY A 118 -20.74 1.34 -0.26
N SER A 119 -21.68 0.53 0.24
CA SER A 119 -22.96 1.05 0.75
C SER A 119 -22.76 2.13 1.81
N GLY A 120 -23.48 3.25 1.66
CA GLY A 120 -23.43 4.40 2.58
C GLY A 120 -22.22 5.31 2.37
N ILE A 121 -21.38 5.06 1.38
CA ILE A 121 -20.28 5.94 1.00
C ILE A 121 -20.70 6.75 -0.23
N ASP A 122 -20.55 8.06 -0.13
CA ASP A 122 -20.69 8.96 -1.26
C ASP A 122 -19.35 9.06 -2.01
N PHE A 123 -19.30 8.51 -3.21
CA PHE A 123 -18.09 8.50 -4.05
C PHE A 123 -18.00 9.78 -4.88
N ASP A 124 -17.83 10.91 -4.21
CA ASP A 124 -17.83 12.26 -4.79
C ASP A 124 -16.46 12.73 -5.30
N TRP A 125 -15.45 11.87 -5.26
CA TRP A 125 -14.09 12.12 -5.77
C TRP A 125 -13.83 11.39 -7.09
N ARG A 126 -12.84 11.89 -7.86
CA ARG A 126 -12.31 11.25 -9.07
C ARG A 126 -10.80 11.20 -9.11
N THR A 127 -10.15 12.11 -8.40
CA THR A 127 -8.70 12.25 -8.33
C THR A 127 -8.17 11.77 -6.98
N VAL A 128 -6.85 11.52 -6.92
CA VAL A 128 -6.18 11.18 -5.66
C VAL A 128 -6.29 12.32 -4.64
N GLY A 129 -6.11 13.58 -5.10
CA GLY A 129 -6.22 14.74 -4.23
C GLY A 129 -7.60 14.86 -3.57
N GLU A 130 -8.68 14.68 -4.34
CA GLU A 130 -10.04 14.70 -3.82
C GLU A 130 -10.30 13.56 -2.82
N TYR A 131 -9.76 12.37 -3.10
CA TYR A 131 -9.88 11.23 -2.18
C TYR A 131 -9.13 11.48 -0.85
N LEU A 132 -7.90 12.02 -0.92
CA LEU A 132 -7.14 12.39 0.28
C LEU A 132 -7.80 13.52 1.06
N ASP A 133 -8.36 14.52 0.37
CA ASP A 133 -9.13 15.60 1.01
C ASP A 133 -10.38 15.04 1.73
N ARG A 134 -11.03 14.03 1.12
CA ARG A 134 -12.15 13.34 1.76
C ARG A 134 -11.74 12.63 3.06
N LEU A 135 -10.55 12.04 3.11
CA LEU A 135 -10.00 11.44 4.33
C LEU A 135 -9.62 12.50 5.38
N ASP A 136 -9.11 13.65 4.95
CA ASP A 136 -8.64 14.71 5.83
C ASP A 136 -9.76 15.58 6.41
N HIS A 137 -10.87 15.77 5.70
CA HIS A 137 -11.89 16.77 6.05
C HIS A 137 -13.34 16.27 5.94
N GLY A 138 -13.56 15.07 5.42
CA GLY A 138 -14.89 14.59 5.01
C GLY A 138 -15.87 14.25 6.14
N PHE A 139 -15.49 14.43 7.42
CA PHE A 139 -16.29 14.03 8.60
C PHE A 139 -16.61 15.24 9.49
N ASP A 140 -17.56 16.07 9.08
CA ASP A 140 -17.90 17.32 9.75
C ASP A 140 -16.68 18.26 9.95
N GLY A 141 -15.82 18.34 8.95
CA GLY A 141 -14.61 19.16 8.95
C GLY A 141 -13.44 18.58 9.74
N ARG A 142 -13.52 17.34 10.17
CA ARG A 142 -12.41 16.58 10.77
C ARG A 142 -11.96 15.46 9.83
N GLY A 143 -10.74 14.97 10.02
CA GLY A 143 -10.19 13.83 9.31
C GLY A 143 -10.37 12.50 10.05
N ILE A 144 -9.79 11.48 9.47
CA ILE A 144 -9.64 10.15 10.06
C ILE A 144 -8.66 10.18 11.25
N ALA A 145 -8.80 9.24 12.19
CA ALA A 145 -7.98 9.19 13.40
C ALA A 145 -6.56 8.64 13.17
N VAL A 146 -6.35 7.84 12.13
CA VAL A 146 -5.06 7.28 11.71
C VAL A 146 -4.65 7.96 10.42
N ASN A 147 -3.38 8.35 10.26
CA ASN A 147 -2.94 8.94 9.00
C ASN A 147 -3.01 7.88 7.88
N ALA A 148 -3.20 8.33 6.64
CA ALA A 148 -3.15 7.48 5.46
C ALA A 148 -2.08 7.99 4.48
N ALA A 149 -1.34 7.05 3.89
CA ALA A 149 -0.50 7.28 2.71
C ALA A 149 -1.09 6.45 1.57
N TYR A 150 -1.20 7.04 0.39
CA TYR A 150 -1.88 6.43 -0.74
C TYR A 150 -0.92 5.99 -1.84
N LEU A 151 -1.06 4.74 -2.27
CA LEU A 151 -0.40 4.20 -3.46
C LEU A 151 -1.36 4.28 -4.66
N ILE A 152 -0.83 4.73 -5.78
CA ILE A 152 -1.58 4.77 -7.05
C ILE A 152 -1.80 3.33 -7.52
N PRO A 153 -3.04 2.89 -7.73
CA PRO A 153 -3.32 1.51 -8.11
C PRO A 153 -3.14 1.32 -9.62
N GLN A 154 -2.05 0.67 -10.05
CA GLN A 154 -1.71 0.46 -11.47
C GLN A 154 -2.83 -0.25 -12.25
N GLY A 155 -3.47 -1.26 -11.66
CA GLY A 155 -4.58 -1.97 -12.30
C GLY A 155 -5.79 -1.05 -12.55
N THR A 156 -6.11 -0.14 -11.62
CA THR A 156 -7.16 0.88 -11.81
C THR A 156 -6.76 1.90 -12.88
N VAL A 157 -5.50 2.37 -12.88
CA VAL A 157 -4.98 3.28 -13.93
C VAL A 157 -5.03 2.59 -15.29
N ARG A 158 -4.69 1.30 -15.37
CA ARG A 158 -4.80 0.52 -16.60
C ARG A 158 -6.26 0.32 -17.03
N MET A 159 -7.15 0.03 -16.08
CA MET A 159 -8.60 -0.07 -16.36
C MET A 159 -9.14 1.22 -16.98
N TYR A 160 -8.68 2.37 -16.49
CA TYR A 160 -9.06 3.69 -16.99
C TYR A 160 -8.55 3.95 -18.41
N ALA A 161 -7.30 3.58 -18.72
CA ALA A 161 -6.65 3.93 -19.97
C ALA A 161 -6.82 2.88 -21.08
N VAL A 162 -6.86 1.59 -20.73
CA VAL A 162 -6.81 0.44 -21.65
C VAL A 162 -8.10 -0.39 -21.57
N GLY A 163 -8.73 -0.45 -20.38
CA GLY A 163 -9.84 -1.36 -20.11
C GLY A 163 -9.38 -2.75 -19.68
N TRP A 164 -10.15 -3.78 -20.08
CA TRP A 164 -9.96 -5.18 -19.64
C TRP A 164 -9.30 -6.08 -20.69
N ASP A 165 -8.72 -5.51 -21.73
CA ASP A 165 -8.11 -6.25 -22.83
C ASP A 165 -6.80 -6.90 -22.40
N ASP A 166 -6.62 -8.18 -22.72
CA ASP A 166 -5.35 -8.92 -22.56
C ASP A 166 -4.40 -8.58 -23.72
N ARG A 167 -3.83 -7.39 -23.68
CA ARG A 167 -2.84 -6.89 -24.64
C ARG A 167 -1.94 -5.83 -24.01
N PRO A 168 -0.76 -5.56 -24.55
CA PRO A 168 0.03 -4.40 -24.15
C PRO A 168 -0.74 -3.08 -24.38
N ALA A 169 -0.46 -2.07 -23.56
CA ALA A 169 -0.91 -0.72 -23.82
C ALA A 169 -0.30 -0.17 -25.10
N THR A 170 -1.06 0.57 -25.86
CA THR A 170 -0.52 1.39 -26.97
C THR A 170 0.30 2.56 -26.42
N ASP A 171 1.13 3.19 -27.27
CA ASP A 171 1.93 4.36 -26.86
C ASP A 171 1.03 5.50 -26.32
N ALA A 172 -0.16 5.70 -26.90
CA ALA A 172 -1.10 6.72 -26.47
C ALA A 172 -1.73 6.40 -25.11
N GLU A 173 -2.09 5.13 -24.88
CA GLU A 173 -2.60 4.64 -23.59
C GLU A 173 -1.52 4.71 -22.51
N LEU A 174 -0.31 4.27 -22.79
CA LEU A 174 0.82 4.37 -21.89
C LEU A 174 1.13 5.83 -21.52
N ALA A 175 1.11 6.73 -22.52
CA ALA A 175 1.26 8.16 -22.25
C ALA A 175 0.12 8.73 -21.38
N HIS A 176 -1.10 8.22 -21.52
CA HIS A 176 -2.22 8.57 -20.65
C HIS A 176 -2.01 8.06 -19.21
N MET A 177 -1.64 6.80 -19.05
CA MET A 177 -1.32 6.21 -17.73
C MET A 177 -0.20 7.00 -17.03
N LYS A 178 0.87 7.35 -17.74
CA LYS A 178 1.97 8.16 -17.20
C LYS A 178 1.51 9.53 -16.70
N ARG A 179 0.58 10.20 -17.40
CA ARG A 179 -0.01 11.46 -16.93
C ARG A 179 -0.84 11.25 -15.66
N LEU A 180 -1.72 10.24 -15.63
CA LEU A 180 -2.52 9.92 -14.45
C LEU A 180 -1.64 9.64 -13.23
N VAL A 181 -0.53 8.91 -13.40
CA VAL A 181 0.44 8.65 -12.34
C VAL A 181 1.14 9.92 -11.88
N ALA A 182 1.62 10.76 -12.80
CA ALA A 182 2.28 12.02 -12.46
C ALA A 182 1.35 12.97 -11.70
N GLU A 183 0.12 13.18 -12.20
CA GLU A 183 -0.91 14.00 -11.56
C GLU A 183 -1.24 13.47 -10.14
N SER A 184 -1.33 12.15 -9.97
CA SER A 184 -1.58 11.52 -8.68
C SER A 184 -0.43 11.72 -7.69
N MET A 185 0.83 11.65 -8.14
CA MET A 185 2.01 11.96 -7.32
C MET A 185 2.00 13.44 -6.89
N GLU A 186 1.69 14.37 -7.80
CA GLU A 186 1.56 15.80 -7.49
C GLU A 186 0.45 16.08 -6.47
N GLN A 187 -0.58 15.25 -6.43
CA GLN A 187 -1.71 15.34 -5.51
C GLN A 187 -1.46 14.67 -4.15
N GLY A 188 -0.29 14.08 -3.92
CA GLY A 188 0.10 13.57 -2.62
C GLY A 188 0.16 12.03 -2.49
N ALA A 189 0.05 11.29 -3.59
CA ALA A 189 0.38 9.87 -3.57
C ALA A 189 1.87 9.67 -3.25
N VAL A 190 2.20 8.55 -2.58
CA VAL A 190 3.58 8.24 -2.15
C VAL A 190 4.28 7.21 -3.03
N GLY A 191 3.58 6.62 -3.98
CA GLY A 191 4.12 5.60 -4.86
C GLY A 191 3.05 4.92 -5.72
N LEU A 192 3.43 3.81 -6.33
CA LEU A 192 2.59 3.00 -7.22
C LEU A 192 2.45 1.59 -6.64
N SER A 193 1.26 1.04 -6.60
CA SER A 193 1.04 -0.39 -6.34
C SER A 193 0.66 -1.14 -7.61
N SER A 194 0.91 -2.43 -7.66
CA SER A 194 0.35 -3.32 -8.67
C SER A 194 -0.16 -4.62 -8.07
N GLY A 195 -1.11 -5.25 -8.74
CA GLY A 195 -1.57 -6.60 -8.43
C GLY A 195 -1.46 -7.47 -9.69
N LEU A 196 -0.29 -8.10 -9.85
CA LEU A 196 0.06 -8.77 -11.11
C LEU A 196 -0.52 -10.21 -11.22
N THR A 197 -1.40 -10.58 -10.28
CA THR A 197 -2.31 -11.72 -10.40
C THR A 197 -3.77 -11.30 -10.54
N TYR A 198 -4.02 -9.98 -10.57
CA TYR A 198 -5.37 -9.41 -10.70
C TYR A 198 -5.53 -8.69 -12.03
N THR A 199 -6.70 -8.84 -12.63
CA THR A 199 -7.04 -8.18 -13.88
C THR A 199 -7.58 -6.77 -13.62
N PRO A 200 -7.26 -5.81 -14.51
CA PRO A 200 -6.45 -5.93 -15.72
C PRO A 200 -4.94 -5.69 -15.49
N GLY A 201 -4.49 -5.48 -14.26
CA GLY A 201 -3.09 -5.19 -13.91
C GLY A 201 -2.11 -6.27 -14.40
N MET A 202 -2.52 -7.55 -14.34
CA MET A 202 -1.71 -8.69 -14.75
C MET A 202 -1.33 -8.70 -16.25
N TYR A 203 -2.06 -7.99 -17.10
CA TYR A 203 -1.80 -7.88 -18.53
C TYR A 203 -0.70 -6.86 -18.87
N ALA A 204 -0.25 -6.08 -17.89
CA ALA A 204 0.86 -5.16 -18.06
C ALA A 204 2.17 -5.94 -18.30
N ASN A 205 2.94 -5.54 -19.30
CA ASN A 205 4.27 -6.08 -19.52
C ASN A 205 5.33 -5.28 -18.75
N ASP A 206 6.58 -5.79 -18.71
CA ASP A 206 7.70 -5.17 -18.00
C ASP A 206 7.99 -3.75 -18.49
N SER A 207 7.82 -3.48 -19.78
CA SER A 207 8.05 -2.15 -20.36
C SER A 207 7.04 -1.14 -19.81
N GLU A 208 5.76 -1.50 -19.78
CA GLU A 208 4.70 -0.65 -19.21
C GLU A 208 4.98 -0.33 -17.74
N LEU A 209 5.25 -1.35 -16.92
CA LEU A 209 5.54 -1.18 -15.51
C LEU A 209 6.82 -0.35 -15.28
N THR A 210 7.88 -0.60 -16.06
CA THR A 210 9.13 0.17 -15.98
C THR A 210 8.90 1.65 -16.27
N GLU A 211 8.09 1.98 -17.28
CA GLU A 211 7.79 3.37 -17.62
C GLU A 211 6.96 4.08 -16.56
N LEU A 212 6.00 3.39 -15.93
CA LEU A 212 5.24 3.95 -14.81
C LEU A 212 6.13 4.15 -13.57
N CYS A 213 7.00 3.18 -13.25
CA CYS A 213 7.98 3.30 -12.16
C CYS A 213 8.96 4.46 -12.38
N ARG A 214 9.36 4.77 -13.63
CA ARG A 214 10.19 5.95 -13.94
C ARG A 214 9.48 7.26 -13.60
N VAL A 215 8.18 7.33 -13.84
CA VAL A 215 7.40 8.52 -13.42
C VAL A 215 7.45 8.66 -11.91
N VAL A 216 7.16 7.58 -11.17
CA VAL A 216 7.15 7.56 -9.70
C VAL A 216 8.53 7.92 -9.12
N ALA A 217 9.61 7.39 -9.70
CA ALA A 217 10.99 7.71 -9.30
C ALA A 217 11.29 9.20 -9.42
N GLY A 218 10.72 9.90 -10.41
CA GLY A 218 10.86 11.35 -10.59
C GLY A 218 10.28 12.20 -9.44
N TYR A 219 9.46 11.59 -8.59
CA TYR A 219 8.86 12.20 -7.38
C TYR A 219 9.40 11.59 -6.08
N ASP A 220 10.53 10.89 -6.11
CA ASP A 220 11.09 10.16 -4.96
C ASP A 220 10.11 9.15 -4.32
N GLY A 221 9.17 8.63 -5.12
CA GLY A 221 8.22 7.60 -4.71
C GLY A 221 8.78 6.19 -4.86
N TYR A 222 7.97 5.20 -4.47
CA TYR A 222 8.36 3.79 -4.54
C TYR A 222 7.30 2.92 -5.25
N TYR A 223 7.71 1.75 -5.72
CA TYR A 223 6.84 0.74 -6.29
C TYR A 223 6.56 -0.37 -5.29
N CYS A 224 5.29 -0.73 -5.11
CA CYS A 224 4.82 -1.75 -4.17
C CYS A 224 4.03 -2.84 -4.92
N PRO A 225 4.68 -3.89 -5.45
CA PRO A 225 4.01 -4.93 -6.21
C PRO A 225 3.51 -6.08 -5.34
N HIS A 226 2.23 -6.48 -5.53
CA HIS A 226 1.80 -7.85 -5.49
C HIS A 226 2.27 -8.50 -6.79
N HIS A 227 3.31 -9.33 -6.74
CA HIS A 227 4.01 -9.82 -7.92
C HIS A 227 3.28 -10.98 -8.62
N ARG A 228 3.83 -11.42 -9.80
CA ARG A 228 3.11 -12.31 -10.74
C ARG A 228 2.91 -13.74 -10.27
N SER A 229 3.68 -14.26 -9.32
CA SER A 229 3.61 -15.66 -8.92
C SER A 229 4.04 -15.90 -7.50
N TYR A 230 3.24 -16.63 -6.76
CA TYR A 230 3.53 -17.12 -5.40
C TYR A 230 3.81 -18.63 -5.37
N GLY A 231 3.60 -19.33 -6.49
CA GLY A 231 3.86 -20.74 -6.70
C GLY A 231 5.31 -21.03 -7.09
N ALA A 232 5.52 -21.98 -8.00
CA ALA A 232 6.84 -22.40 -8.47
C ALA A 232 7.67 -21.26 -9.11
N GLY A 233 7.02 -20.25 -9.68
CA GLY A 233 7.64 -19.07 -10.27
C GLY A 233 7.93 -17.92 -9.29
N ALA A 234 7.75 -18.10 -7.98
CA ALA A 234 7.85 -17.01 -7.01
C ALA A 234 9.20 -16.30 -7.04
N LEU A 235 10.32 -17.04 -7.01
CA LEU A 235 11.65 -16.44 -7.02
C LEU A 235 11.92 -15.63 -8.28
N GLN A 236 11.50 -16.14 -9.44
CA GLN A 236 11.61 -15.41 -10.71
C GLN A 236 10.77 -14.14 -10.71
N ALA A 237 9.58 -14.16 -10.11
CA ALA A 237 8.72 -12.99 -10.00
C ALA A 237 9.32 -11.92 -9.07
N TYR A 238 10.01 -12.29 -8.00
CA TYR A 238 10.80 -11.35 -7.19
C TYR A 238 11.97 -10.75 -7.98
N GLU A 239 12.71 -11.57 -8.71
CA GLU A 239 13.83 -11.12 -9.58
C GLU A 239 13.33 -10.13 -10.65
N GLU A 240 12.16 -10.38 -11.24
CA GLU A 240 11.51 -9.46 -12.19
C GLU A 240 11.29 -8.09 -11.54
N MET A 241 10.71 -8.02 -10.34
CA MET A 241 10.43 -6.76 -9.64
C MET A 241 11.71 -5.98 -9.30
N VAL A 242 12.73 -6.68 -8.81
CA VAL A 242 14.05 -6.08 -8.53
C VAL A 242 14.67 -5.52 -9.82
N THR A 243 14.68 -6.31 -10.89
CA THR A 243 15.26 -5.90 -12.18
C THR A 243 14.53 -4.70 -12.79
N LEU A 244 13.20 -4.72 -12.73
CA LEU A 244 12.34 -3.66 -13.26
C LEU A 244 12.59 -2.34 -12.54
N THR A 245 12.60 -2.35 -11.20
CA THR A 245 12.80 -1.14 -10.41
C THR A 245 14.21 -0.58 -10.51
N GLN A 246 15.24 -1.44 -10.60
CA GLN A 246 16.60 -1.01 -10.91
C GLN A 246 16.70 -0.30 -12.26
N ARG A 247 16.05 -0.84 -13.31
CA ARG A 247 15.99 -0.19 -14.64
C ARG A 247 15.25 1.14 -14.63
N ALA A 248 14.26 1.27 -13.77
CA ALA A 248 13.47 2.49 -13.59
C ALA A 248 14.17 3.53 -12.71
N GLY A 249 15.12 3.14 -11.87
CA GLY A 249 15.71 3.96 -10.82
C GLY A 249 14.69 4.25 -9.69
N CYS A 250 13.77 3.32 -9.44
CA CYS A 250 12.68 3.46 -8.48
C CYS A 250 12.95 2.60 -7.25
N ALA A 251 12.67 3.12 -6.05
CA ALA A 251 12.68 2.33 -4.83
C ALA A 251 11.60 1.22 -4.90
N LEU A 252 11.86 0.09 -4.25
CA LEU A 252 11.00 -1.09 -4.24
C LEU A 252 10.56 -1.42 -2.81
N HIS A 253 9.25 -1.58 -2.61
CA HIS A 253 8.70 -2.19 -1.40
C HIS A 253 7.97 -3.48 -1.78
N LEU A 254 8.54 -4.64 -1.44
CA LEU A 254 7.92 -5.92 -1.75
C LEU A 254 6.76 -6.20 -0.80
N ALA A 255 5.54 -6.14 -1.35
CA ALA A 255 4.33 -6.44 -0.61
C ALA A 255 4.28 -7.92 -0.19
N HIS A 256 3.86 -8.19 1.07
CA HIS A 256 3.69 -9.53 1.63
C HIS A 256 4.71 -10.56 1.11
N ALA A 257 5.99 -10.21 1.25
CA ALA A 257 7.13 -11.00 0.73
C ALA A 257 7.21 -12.36 1.42
N THR A 258 6.70 -13.39 0.74
CA THR A 258 6.54 -14.74 1.25
C THR A 258 6.94 -15.78 0.20
N MET A 259 7.48 -16.90 0.66
CA MET A 259 7.72 -18.09 -0.16
C MET A 259 6.64 -19.13 0.15
N ASN A 260 5.45 -18.88 -0.41
CA ASN A 260 4.23 -19.64 -0.14
C ASN A 260 4.23 -21.02 -0.84
N PHE A 261 3.30 -21.86 -0.42
CA PHE A 261 3.04 -23.20 -0.91
C PHE A 261 4.16 -24.22 -0.66
N GLY A 262 3.81 -25.50 -0.71
CA GLY A 262 4.74 -26.61 -0.47
C GLY A 262 5.94 -26.64 -1.43
N VAL A 263 5.77 -26.16 -2.67
CA VAL A 263 6.83 -26.09 -3.67
C VAL A 263 7.97 -25.14 -3.27
N ASN A 264 7.70 -24.15 -2.43
CA ASN A 264 8.66 -23.17 -1.95
C ASN A 264 9.15 -23.45 -0.52
N LYS A 265 8.77 -24.60 0.07
CA LYS A 265 9.18 -24.96 1.42
C LYS A 265 10.71 -25.00 1.55
N GLY A 266 11.24 -24.19 2.48
CA GLY A 266 12.68 -24.10 2.75
C GLY A 266 13.46 -23.18 1.81
N ARG A 267 12.80 -22.50 0.86
CA ARG A 267 13.46 -21.63 -0.14
C ARG A 267 13.58 -20.16 0.28
N ALA A 268 13.13 -19.78 1.49
CA ALA A 268 13.30 -18.41 1.97
C ALA A 268 14.77 -17.91 1.92
N PRO A 269 15.82 -18.73 2.18
CA PRO A 269 17.20 -18.29 2.00
C PRO A 269 17.56 -17.88 0.56
N GLU A 270 16.89 -18.46 -0.46
CA GLU A 270 17.13 -18.06 -1.86
C GLU A 270 16.60 -16.66 -2.14
N LEU A 271 15.40 -16.34 -1.60
CA LEU A 271 14.83 -15.01 -1.68
C LEU A 271 15.74 -13.99 -0.95
N LEU A 272 16.16 -14.30 0.28
CA LEU A 272 17.04 -13.40 1.04
C LEU A 272 18.35 -13.15 0.30
N ALA A 273 18.98 -14.18 -0.29
CA ALA A 273 20.20 -14.02 -1.07
C ALA A 273 20.01 -13.16 -2.34
N LEU A 274 18.85 -13.26 -3.00
CA LEU A 274 18.48 -12.38 -4.11
C LEU A 274 18.41 -10.91 -3.64
N LEU A 275 17.73 -10.67 -2.52
CA LEU A 275 17.56 -9.32 -1.97
C LEU A 275 18.89 -8.74 -1.47
N ASP A 276 19.70 -9.53 -0.74
CA ASP A 276 21.02 -9.11 -0.28
C ASP A 276 21.91 -8.71 -1.47
N THR A 277 21.89 -9.50 -2.55
CA THR A 277 22.65 -9.19 -3.78
C THR A 277 22.22 -7.86 -4.40
N ALA A 278 20.92 -7.59 -4.42
CA ALA A 278 20.38 -6.34 -4.97
C ALA A 278 20.70 -5.13 -4.06
N LEU A 279 20.61 -5.29 -2.75
CA LEU A 279 20.97 -4.27 -1.75
C LEU A 279 22.47 -3.93 -1.83
N ASP A 280 23.34 -4.94 -1.93
CA ASP A 280 24.79 -4.76 -2.11
C ASP A 280 25.14 -4.04 -3.42
N ALA A 281 24.29 -4.19 -4.44
CA ALA A 281 24.40 -3.47 -5.70
C ALA A 281 23.81 -2.04 -5.65
N GLY A 282 23.30 -1.60 -4.48
CA GLY A 282 22.79 -0.24 -4.24
C GLY A 282 21.29 -0.07 -4.55
N ALA A 283 20.52 -1.15 -4.70
CA ALA A 283 19.07 -1.05 -4.81
C ALA A 283 18.45 -0.57 -3.49
N ASP A 284 17.43 0.27 -3.57
CA ASP A 284 16.61 0.68 -2.41
C ASP A 284 15.43 -0.27 -2.30
N ILE A 285 15.53 -1.25 -1.39
CA ILE A 285 14.53 -2.31 -1.22
C ILE A 285 14.09 -2.41 0.24
N SER A 286 12.79 -2.43 0.45
CA SER A 286 12.15 -2.81 1.70
C SER A 286 11.08 -3.86 1.44
N LEU A 287 10.52 -4.45 2.48
CA LEU A 287 9.46 -5.45 2.37
C LEU A 287 8.55 -5.45 3.59
N ASP A 288 7.34 -5.92 3.41
CA ASP A 288 6.44 -6.32 4.49
C ASP A 288 6.13 -7.82 4.44
N THR A 289 5.61 -8.34 5.53
CA THR A 289 5.05 -9.69 5.60
C THR A 289 4.04 -9.76 6.75
N TYR A 290 3.11 -10.70 6.68
CA TYR A 290 2.15 -10.93 7.76
C TYR A 290 2.51 -12.19 8.57
N PRO A 291 2.22 -12.21 9.88
CA PRO A 291 2.60 -13.31 10.77
C PRO A 291 1.56 -14.45 10.81
N TYR A 292 0.81 -14.64 9.74
CA TYR A 292 -0.26 -15.65 9.65
C TYR A 292 0.08 -16.73 8.64
N THR A 293 -0.40 -17.94 8.89
CA THR A 293 -0.25 -19.06 7.95
C THR A 293 -1.24 -19.04 6.78
N PRO A 294 -2.51 -18.59 6.94
CA PRO A 294 -3.40 -18.38 5.81
C PRO A 294 -3.14 -17.05 5.11
N GLY A 295 -3.33 -17.02 3.78
CA GLY A 295 -3.44 -15.81 3.00
C GLY A 295 -4.90 -15.47 2.70
N CYS A 296 -5.17 -14.24 2.27
CA CYS A 296 -6.47 -13.79 1.82
C CYS A 296 -6.35 -13.21 0.41
N THR A 297 -7.23 -13.63 -0.51
CA THR A 297 -7.30 -13.10 -1.87
C THR A 297 -8.73 -13.22 -2.40
N THR A 298 -8.99 -12.73 -3.62
CA THR A 298 -10.27 -12.88 -4.29
C THR A 298 -10.35 -14.23 -5.03
N LEU A 299 -11.54 -14.79 -5.15
CA LEU A 299 -11.75 -16.02 -5.93
C LEU A 299 -11.35 -15.86 -7.41
N VAL A 300 -11.49 -14.66 -7.95
CA VAL A 300 -11.10 -14.34 -9.34
C VAL A 300 -9.60 -14.58 -9.59
N ALA A 301 -8.75 -14.33 -8.59
CA ALA A 301 -7.32 -14.60 -8.69
C ALA A 301 -6.97 -16.11 -8.83
N MET A 302 -7.93 -16.99 -8.59
CA MET A 302 -7.78 -18.43 -8.76
C MET A 302 -8.15 -18.91 -10.16
N LEU A 303 -8.76 -18.04 -10.97
CA LEU A 303 -9.15 -18.37 -12.35
C LEU A 303 -7.94 -18.19 -13.29
N PRO A 304 -7.87 -18.92 -14.41
CA PRO A 304 -6.90 -18.66 -15.44
C PRO A 304 -7.12 -17.27 -16.05
N SER A 305 -6.05 -16.62 -16.52
CA SER A 305 -6.07 -15.21 -16.98
C SER A 305 -7.12 -14.96 -18.07
N TRP A 306 -7.28 -15.88 -19.02
CA TRP A 306 -8.26 -15.77 -20.09
C TRP A 306 -9.71 -15.66 -19.59
N ALA A 307 -10.01 -16.26 -18.42
CA ALA A 307 -11.35 -16.24 -17.84
C ALA A 307 -11.76 -14.83 -17.38
N SER A 308 -10.80 -13.96 -17.16
CA SER A 308 -11.00 -12.58 -16.66
C SER A 308 -10.98 -11.50 -17.76
N GLU A 309 -10.67 -11.86 -19.00
CA GLU A 309 -10.71 -10.95 -20.14
C GLU A 309 -12.14 -10.41 -20.36
N GLY A 310 -12.27 -9.11 -20.59
CA GLY A 310 -13.57 -8.43 -20.75
C GLY A 310 -14.22 -7.99 -19.43
N GLY A 311 -13.60 -8.27 -18.29
CA GLY A 311 -14.01 -7.75 -16.99
C GLY A 311 -15.07 -8.60 -16.26
N PRO A 312 -15.62 -8.07 -15.15
CA PRO A 312 -16.46 -8.85 -14.23
C PRO A 312 -17.70 -9.47 -14.85
N ASP A 313 -18.38 -8.77 -15.75
CA ASP A 313 -19.57 -9.32 -16.40
C ASP A 313 -19.23 -10.48 -17.33
N ALA A 314 -18.13 -10.37 -18.07
CA ALA A 314 -17.63 -11.46 -18.91
C ALA A 314 -17.20 -12.71 -18.10
N ILE A 315 -16.62 -12.51 -16.91
CA ILE A 315 -16.35 -13.61 -15.97
C ILE A 315 -17.64 -14.33 -15.58
N LEU A 316 -18.68 -13.56 -15.21
CA LEU A 316 -19.96 -14.14 -14.81
C LEU A 316 -20.65 -14.89 -15.95
N GLU A 317 -20.53 -14.44 -17.20
CA GLU A 317 -21.03 -15.13 -18.37
C GLU A 317 -20.30 -16.45 -18.60
N ARG A 318 -18.95 -16.44 -18.52
CA ARG A 318 -18.13 -17.67 -18.66
C ARG A 318 -18.41 -18.69 -17.57
N LEU A 319 -18.60 -18.25 -16.32
CA LEU A 319 -18.93 -19.14 -15.21
C LEU A 319 -20.32 -19.78 -15.32
N ARG A 320 -21.23 -19.25 -16.15
CA ARG A 320 -22.53 -19.83 -16.44
C ARG A 320 -22.50 -20.79 -17.63
N ASP A 321 -21.44 -20.73 -18.42
CA ASP A 321 -21.26 -21.61 -19.59
C ASP A 321 -20.55 -22.89 -19.16
N GLU A 322 -21.29 -24.01 -19.12
CA GLU A 322 -20.74 -25.32 -18.74
C GLU A 322 -19.57 -25.76 -19.64
N SER A 323 -19.55 -25.32 -20.91
CA SER A 323 -18.45 -25.65 -21.84
C SER A 323 -17.15 -24.92 -21.51
N ALA A 324 -17.21 -23.74 -20.89
CA ALA A 324 -16.05 -22.99 -20.45
C ALA A 324 -15.40 -23.61 -19.18
N ALA A 325 -16.15 -24.37 -18.39
CA ALA A 325 -15.67 -25.01 -17.18
C ALA A 325 -14.77 -26.25 -17.45
N GLU A 326 -14.76 -26.78 -18.67
CA GLU A 326 -13.96 -27.92 -19.08
C GLU A 326 -12.58 -27.52 -19.66
N THR A 327 -12.32 -26.23 -19.80
CA THR A 327 -11.08 -25.66 -20.38
C THR A 327 -10.15 -25.15 -19.30
#